data_43047a74184d60e0ce8d272f3844fe39
#
_entry.id   43047a74184d60e0ce8d272f3844fe39
#
_cell.length_a   1.000
_cell.length_b   1.000
_cell.length_c   1.000
_cell.angle_alpha   90.00
_cell.angle_beta   90.00
_cell.angle_gamma   90.00
#
_symmetry.space_group_name_H-M   'P 1'
#
loop_
_entity.id
_entity.type
_entity.pdbx_description
1 polymer ?
#
loop_
_entity_poly.entity_id
_entity_poly.type
_entity_poly.pdbx_seq_one_letter_code
_entity_poly.pdbx_strand_id
1 'polypeptide(L)'
;GFSKLMAIDEDITLAVLKQRREIIDAIIMEHSGRMFGSAGDSVIAEFDSPVKATEASIKIQDKMQTINDALPDNQKMQFRIGLNLGDVMISGDNLYGDAINVAARLEAQAEPEGICISKTVLDMVSQKIKASFESVGKLELKNIQNPVEAYFIVQFKGAGRYHQPTEAPQIEIEKAESGSLAVMMFKSLSNDEEQAYFCEGFSEDLISSLSQFRKLLVVSGSASFAYRDKNKKPKEIGKELGVR
;
A
#
# COMPACT_ATOMS: atom_id res chain seq x y z
N GLY A 1 1.21 -14.32 -6.03
CA GLY A 1 1.79 -13.02 -5.68
C GLY A 1 3.26 -13.15 -5.28
N PHE A 2 3.90 -12.04 -4.99
CA PHE A 2 5.33 -11.92 -4.70
C PHE A 2 5.84 -12.92 -3.65
N SER A 3 5.13 -13.07 -2.52
CA SER A 3 5.49 -14.04 -1.46
C SER A 3 5.56 -15.50 -1.93
N LYS A 4 4.72 -15.89 -2.91
CA LYS A 4 4.79 -17.22 -3.52
C LYS A 4 6.05 -17.40 -4.35
N LEU A 5 6.44 -16.40 -5.12
CA LEU A 5 7.66 -16.44 -5.93
C LEU A 5 8.90 -16.48 -5.04
N MET A 6 8.92 -15.68 -3.97
CA MET A 6 9.98 -15.70 -2.95
C MET A 6 10.17 -17.08 -2.30
N ALA A 7 9.07 -17.80 -2.07
CA ALA A 7 9.12 -19.14 -1.50
C ALA A 7 9.67 -20.20 -2.47
N ILE A 8 9.61 -19.95 -3.79
CA ILE A 8 10.13 -20.85 -4.82
C ILE A 8 11.62 -20.60 -5.04
N ASP A 9 12.00 -19.35 -5.30
CA ASP A 9 13.38 -18.93 -5.55
C ASP A 9 13.54 -17.43 -5.18
N GLU A 10 14.22 -17.18 -4.07
CA GLU A 10 14.41 -15.83 -3.55
C GLU A 10 15.32 -14.99 -4.45
N ASP A 11 16.45 -15.53 -4.88
CA ASP A 11 17.46 -14.79 -5.65
C ASP A 11 16.93 -14.39 -7.02
N ILE A 12 16.29 -15.33 -7.73
CA ILE A 12 15.66 -15.05 -9.02
C ILE A 12 14.53 -14.03 -8.85
N THR A 13 13.70 -14.19 -7.83
CA THR A 13 12.57 -13.28 -7.58
C THR A 13 13.03 -11.85 -7.31
N LEU A 14 14.08 -11.68 -6.50
CA LEU A 14 14.65 -10.35 -6.22
C LEU A 14 15.30 -9.74 -7.46
N ALA A 15 16.01 -10.52 -8.27
CA ALA A 15 16.60 -10.04 -9.51
C ALA A 15 15.53 -9.59 -10.51
N VAL A 16 14.45 -10.37 -10.67
CA VAL A 16 13.30 -10.01 -11.51
C VAL A 16 12.61 -8.76 -10.97
N LEU A 17 12.35 -8.67 -9.67
CA LEU A 17 11.74 -7.48 -9.06
C LEU A 17 12.57 -6.22 -9.36
N LYS A 18 13.89 -6.29 -9.21
CA LYS A 18 14.78 -5.18 -9.52
C LYS A 18 14.63 -4.70 -10.96
N GLN A 19 14.64 -5.62 -11.92
CA GLN A 19 14.44 -5.27 -13.35
C GLN A 19 13.06 -4.63 -13.60
N ARG A 20 12.00 -5.13 -12.94
CA ARG A 20 10.66 -4.53 -13.08
C ARG A 20 10.62 -3.14 -12.48
N ARG A 21 11.29 -2.94 -11.34
CA ARG A 21 11.42 -1.64 -10.70
C ARG A 21 12.07 -0.61 -11.62
N GLU A 22 13.17 -0.93 -12.25
CA GLU A 22 13.85 -0.03 -13.18
C GLU A 22 12.92 0.44 -14.31
N ILE A 23 12.06 -0.44 -14.82
CA ILE A 23 11.06 -0.11 -15.84
C ILE A 23 9.95 0.79 -15.28
N ILE A 24 9.42 0.45 -14.09
CA ILE A 24 8.38 1.22 -13.42
C ILE A 24 8.89 2.63 -13.12
N ASP A 25 10.08 2.73 -12.56
CA ASP A 25 10.73 3.98 -12.18
C ASP A 25 10.94 4.88 -13.41
N ALA A 26 11.38 4.31 -14.53
CA ALA A 26 11.55 5.05 -15.78
C ALA A 26 10.21 5.59 -16.31
N ILE A 27 9.13 4.81 -16.27
CA ILE A 27 7.80 5.24 -16.71
C ILE A 27 7.24 6.34 -15.79
N ILE A 28 7.42 6.23 -14.47
CA ILE A 28 7.01 7.26 -13.51
C ILE A 28 7.72 8.58 -13.84
N MET A 29 9.03 8.57 -14.01
CA MET A 29 9.80 9.77 -14.36
C MET A 29 9.40 10.36 -15.71
N GLU A 30 9.17 9.54 -16.75
CA GLU A 30 8.72 9.98 -18.07
C GLU A 30 7.40 10.76 -17.99
N HIS A 31 6.51 10.38 -17.06
CA HIS A 31 5.24 11.06 -16.81
C HIS A 31 5.33 12.15 -15.75
N SER A 32 6.52 12.64 -15.44
CA SER A 32 6.78 13.69 -14.45
C SER A 32 6.32 13.31 -13.03
N GLY A 33 6.35 12.02 -12.71
CA GLY A 33 6.14 11.53 -11.36
C GLY A 33 7.43 11.55 -10.54
N ARG A 34 7.27 11.62 -9.24
CA ARG A 34 8.37 11.53 -8.26
C ARG A 34 8.14 10.33 -7.36
N MET A 35 9.19 9.54 -7.16
CA MET A 35 9.12 8.39 -6.27
C MET A 35 9.47 8.78 -4.84
N PHE A 36 8.72 8.21 -3.92
CA PHE A 36 8.96 8.28 -2.49
C PHE A 36 9.09 6.87 -1.95
N GLY A 37 10.24 6.55 -1.40
CA GLY A 37 10.46 5.32 -0.69
C GLY A 37 9.98 4.04 -1.38
N SER A 38 10.48 2.94 -0.94
CA SER A 38 9.96 1.62 -1.29
C SER A 38 10.02 0.75 -0.05
N ALA A 39 8.88 0.20 0.35
CA ALA A 39 8.85 -0.82 1.39
C ALA A 39 8.64 -2.18 0.72
N GLY A 40 9.71 -2.98 0.67
CA GLY A 40 9.65 -4.30 0.04
C GLY A 40 9.36 -4.24 -1.46
N ASP A 41 8.24 -4.83 -1.88
CA ASP A 41 7.76 -4.87 -3.27
C ASP A 41 6.86 -3.68 -3.67
N SER A 42 6.51 -2.81 -2.72
CA SER A 42 5.64 -1.66 -2.97
C SER A 42 6.39 -0.44 -3.50
N VAL A 43 5.72 0.34 -4.33
CA VAL A 43 6.16 1.63 -4.87
C VAL A 43 5.15 2.70 -4.51
N ILE A 44 5.61 3.81 -3.97
CA ILE A 44 4.80 5.01 -3.77
C ILE A 44 5.33 6.10 -4.68
N ALA A 45 4.47 6.68 -5.50
CA ALA A 45 4.82 7.78 -6.39
C ALA A 45 3.79 8.90 -6.31
N GLU A 46 4.28 10.12 -6.45
CA GLU A 46 3.48 11.35 -6.53
C GLU A 46 3.51 11.89 -7.95
N PHE A 47 2.41 12.48 -8.39
CA PHE A 47 2.27 13.16 -9.67
C PHE A 47 1.51 14.47 -9.46
N ASP A 48 1.95 15.54 -10.11
CA ASP A 48 1.23 16.82 -10.11
C ASP A 48 -0.09 16.77 -10.91
N SER A 49 -0.32 15.69 -11.66
CA SER A 49 -1.47 15.55 -12.56
C SER A 49 -2.09 14.15 -12.46
N PRO A 50 -3.37 14.05 -12.10
CA PRO A 50 -4.09 12.76 -12.13
C PRO A 50 -4.10 12.10 -13.51
N VAL A 51 -4.08 12.91 -14.59
CA VAL A 51 -4.01 12.40 -15.97
C VAL A 51 -2.68 11.70 -16.21
N LYS A 52 -1.57 12.36 -15.86
CA LYS A 52 -0.23 11.76 -16.00
C LYS A 52 -0.04 10.52 -15.14
N ALA A 53 -0.57 10.53 -13.90
CA ALA A 53 -0.56 9.37 -13.02
C ALA A 53 -1.30 8.18 -13.65
N THR A 54 -2.46 8.45 -14.26
CA THR A 54 -3.27 7.42 -14.92
C THR A 54 -2.60 6.89 -16.20
N GLU A 55 -2.03 7.77 -17.02
CA GLU A 55 -1.26 7.37 -18.22
C GLU A 55 -0.05 6.51 -17.84
N ALA A 56 0.71 6.91 -16.83
CA ALA A 56 1.83 6.13 -16.30
C ALA A 56 1.37 4.74 -15.83
N SER A 57 0.28 4.68 -15.10
CA SER A 57 -0.27 3.42 -14.56
C SER A 57 -0.71 2.46 -15.69
N ILE A 58 -1.39 2.96 -16.71
CA ILE A 58 -1.77 2.18 -17.88
C ILE A 58 -0.52 1.67 -18.60
N LYS A 59 0.47 2.54 -18.83
CA LYS A 59 1.71 2.18 -19.50
C LYS A 59 2.53 1.14 -18.71
N ILE A 60 2.54 1.23 -17.38
CA ILE A 60 3.17 0.24 -16.51
C ILE A 60 2.50 -1.12 -16.71
N GLN A 61 1.18 -1.20 -16.62
CA GLN A 61 0.46 -2.47 -16.79
C GLN A 61 0.65 -3.07 -18.18
N ASP A 62 0.54 -2.28 -19.24
CA ASP A 62 0.81 -2.72 -20.61
C ASP A 62 2.22 -3.30 -20.76
N LYS A 63 3.22 -2.63 -20.17
CA LYS A 63 4.61 -3.08 -20.24
C LYS A 63 4.82 -4.36 -19.44
N MET A 64 4.26 -4.45 -18.25
CA MET A 64 4.36 -5.64 -17.41
C MET A 64 3.69 -6.85 -18.06
N GLN A 65 2.51 -6.66 -18.66
CA GLN A 65 1.84 -7.72 -19.40
C GLN A 65 2.68 -8.20 -20.57
N THR A 66 3.19 -7.28 -21.40
CA THR A 66 4.06 -7.64 -22.53
C THR A 66 5.25 -8.49 -22.11
N ILE A 67 5.84 -8.19 -20.95
CA ILE A 67 6.97 -8.94 -20.42
C ILE A 67 6.51 -10.30 -19.89
N ASN A 68 5.39 -10.33 -19.14
CA ASN A 68 4.84 -11.55 -18.59
C ASN A 68 4.42 -12.56 -19.67
N ASP A 69 3.89 -12.08 -20.82
CA ASP A 69 3.49 -12.95 -21.93
C ASP A 69 4.65 -13.76 -22.52
N ALA A 70 5.87 -13.26 -22.40
CA ALA A 70 7.09 -13.94 -22.85
C ALA A 70 7.71 -14.87 -21.80
N LEU A 71 7.15 -14.96 -20.59
CA LEU A 71 7.71 -15.67 -19.45
C LEU A 71 6.87 -16.88 -19.05
N PRO A 72 7.49 -17.93 -18.50
CA PRO A 72 6.76 -19.02 -17.85
C PRO A 72 6.05 -18.54 -16.57
N ASP A 73 4.96 -19.20 -16.20
CA ASP A 73 4.08 -18.76 -15.10
C ASP A 73 4.79 -18.55 -13.76
N ASN A 74 5.81 -19.33 -13.47
CA ASN A 74 6.61 -19.23 -12.26
C ASN A 74 7.57 -18.02 -12.22
N GLN A 75 7.66 -17.24 -13.32
CA GLN A 75 8.47 -16.03 -13.41
C GLN A 75 7.61 -14.78 -13.69
N LYS A 76 6.31 -14.94 -13.87
CA LYS A 76 5.40 -13.83 -14.07
C LYS A 76 5.20 -13.04 -12.77
N MET A 77 5.40 -11.74 -12.86
CA MET A 77 5.20 -10.82 -11.75
C MET A 77 4.07 -9.85 -12.07
N GLN A 78 2.98 -9.96 -11.31
CA GLN A 78 1.78 -9.17 -11.51
C GLN A 78 1.72 -8.05 -10.48
N PHE A 79 1.48 -6.84 -10.95
CA PHE A 79 1.35 -5.65 -10.12
C PHE A 79 -0.09 -5.21 -10.03
N ARG A 80 -0.42 -4.55 -8.90
CA ARG A 80 -1.69 -3.84 -8.68
C ARG A 80 -1.38 -2.38 -8.53
N ILE A 81 -2.28 -1.52 -8.98
CA ILE A 81 -2.07 -0.07 -8.88
C ILE A 81 -3.32 0.57 -8.28
N GLY A 82 -3.13 1.39 -7.26
CA GLY A 82 -4.16 2.23 -6.66
C GLY A 82 -3.85 3.70 -6.89
N LEU A 83 -4.81 4.48 -7.39
CA LEU A 83 -4.67 5.91 -7.58
C LEU A 83 -5.69 6.68 -6.74
N ASN A 84 -5.21 7.67 -6.03
CA ASN A 84 -6.05 8.60 -5.29
C ASN A 84 -5.55 10.03 -5.45
N LEU A 85 -6.47 10.99 -5.32
CA LEU A 85 -6.18 12.41 -5.31
C LEU A 85 -6.47 12.95 -3.90
N GLY A 86 -5.52 13.65 -3.31
CA GLY A 86 -5.65 14.27 -2.01
C GLY A 86 -4.37 14.95 -1.58
N ASP A 87 -4.44 15.73 -0.52
CA ASP A 87 -3.30 16.43 0.04
C ASP A 87 -2.33 15.46 0.72
N VAL A 88 -1.06 15.68 0.49
CA VAL A 88 0.03 14.93 1.13
C VAL A 88 1.02 15.90 1.77
N MET A 89 1.54 15.52 2.92
CA MET A 89 2.63 16.22 3.57
C MET A 89 3.94 15.51 3.25
N ILE A 90 4.92 16.29 2.83
CA ILE A 90 6.26 15.79 2.53
C ILE A 90 7.17 16.13 3.70
N SER A 91 7.83 15.13 4.27
CA SER A 91 8.85 15.31 5.29
C SER A 91 10.07 14.44 4.96
N GLY A 92 11.15 15.09 4.50
CA GLY A 92 12.30 14.38 3.94
C GLY A 92 11.91 13.54 2.71
N ASP A 93 12.26 12.26 2.73
CA ASP A 93 11.92 11.30 1.66
C ASP A 93 10.61 10.56 1.92
N ASN A 94 9.80 11.00 2.87
CA ASN A 94 8.55 10.36 3.23
C ASN A 94 7.33 11.21 2.88
N LEU A 95 6.27 10.54 2.45
CA LEU A 95 4.94 11.10 2.25
C LEU A 95 4.01 10.69 3.39
N TYR A 96 3.24 11.65 3.90
CA TYR A 96 2.25 11.44 4.95
C TYR A 96 0.90 11.99 4.52
N GLY A 97 -0.17 11.35 4.95
CA GLY A 97 -1.55 11.81 4.74
C GLY A 97 -2.52 10.68 4.43
N ASP A 98 -3.80 10.94 4.65
CA ASP A 98 -4.88 9.98 4.37
C ASP A 98 -4.95 9.61 2.89
N ALA A 99 -4.51 10.49 2.01
CA ALA A 99 -4.49 10.25 0.57
C ALA A 99 -3.66 9.00 0.20
N ILE A 100 -2.53 8.77 0.88
CA ILE A 100 -1.66 7.61 0.66
C ILE A 100 -2.34 6.34 1.16
N ASN A 101 -2.95 6.42 2.34
CA ASN A 101 -3.68 5.29 2.91
C ASN A 101 -4.84 4.86 2.01
N VAL A 102 -5.57 5.82 1.44
CA VAL A 102 -6.63 5.54 0.45
C VAL A 102 -6.03 4.88 -0.79
N ALA A 103 -4.94 5.41 -1.35
CA ALA A 103 -4.30 4.82 -2.53
C ALA A 103 -3.85 3.37 -2.28
N ALA A 104 -3.25 3.07 -1.14
CA ALA A 104 -2.86 1.71 -0.75
C ALA A 104 -4.08 0.77 -0.61
N ARG A 105 -5.22 1.27 -0.12
CA ARG A 105 -6.45 0.48 -0.04
C ARG A 105 -7.07 0.23 -1.42
N LEU A 106 -7.01 1.21 -2.32
CA LEU A 106 -7.45 1.04 -3.70
C LEU A 106 -6.55 0.04 -4.45
N GLU A 107 -5.23 0.08 -4.21
CA GLU A 107 -4.31 -0.93 -4.73
C GLU A 107 -4.73 -2.34 -4.29
N ALA A 108 -5.04 -2.53 -3.01
CA ALA A 108 -5.48 -3.82 -2.47
C ALA A 108 -6.82 -4.31 -3.07
N GLN A 109 -7.68 -3.40 -3.57
CA GLN A 109 -8.92 -3.74 -4.28
C GLN A 109 -8.70 -4.07 -5.76
N ALA A 110 -7.59 -3.61 -6.34
CA ALA A 110 -7.30 -3.89 -7.73
C ALA A 110 -7.04 -5.39 -7.94
N GLU A 111 -7.55 -5.92 -9.04
CA GLU A 111 -7.19 -7.26 -9.50
C GLU A 111 -5.69 -7.31 -9.89
N PRO A 112 -5.06 -8.48 -9.89
CA PRO A 112 -3.72 -8.61 -10.46
C PRO A 112 -3.66 -8.03 -11.89
N GLU A 113 -2.65 -7.20 -12.17
CA GLU A 113 -2.53 -6.43 -13.42
C GLU A 113 -3.60 -5.35 -13.61
N GLY A 114 -4.40 -5.08 -12.57
CA GLY A 114 -5.48 -4.09 -12.59
C GLY A 114 -5.06 -2.73 -12.01
N ILE A 115 -5.93 -1.74 -12.26
CA ILE A 115 -5.82 -0.38 -11.75
C ILE A 115 -7.14 0.01 -11.10
N CYS A 116 -7.09 0.40 -9.81
CA CYS A 116 -8.25 0.91 -9.07
C CYS A 116 -8.04 2.38 -8.73
N ILE A 117 -9.04 3.21 -9.00
CA ILE A 117 -8.97 4.66 -8.81
C ILE A 117 -10.12 5.16 -7.94
N SER A 118 -9.89 6.26 -7.20
CA SER A 118 -10.98 6.96 -6.50
C SER A 118 -11.87 7.74 -7.46
N LYS A 119 -13.11 8.05 -7.02
CA LYS A 119 -14.05 8.90 -7.76
C LYS A 119 -13.44 10.27 -8.10
N THR A 120 -12.66 10.85 -7.19
CA THR A 120 -11.98 12.13 -7.42
C THR A 120 -10.99 12.05 -8.58
N VAL A 121 -10.26 10.96 -8.72
CA VAL A 121 -9.38 10.71 -9.88
C VAL A 121 -10.23 10.53 -11.14
N LEU A 122 -11.29 9.70 -11.10
CA LEU A 122 -12.18 9.48 -12.23
C LEU A 122 -12.71 10.80 -12.81
N ASP A 123 -13.18 11.70 -11.97
CA ASP A 123 -13.75 12.97 -12.39
C ASP A 123 -12.75 13.84 -13.17
N MET A 124 -11.46 13.71 -12.86
CA MET A 124 -10.40 14.46 -13.52
C MET A 124 -9.93 13.83 -14.83
N VAL A 125 -10.08 12.50 -14.98
CA VAL A 125 -9.46 11.74 -16.09
C VAL A 125 -10.46 11.22 -17.11
N SER A 126 -11.74 11.06 -16.77
CA SER A 126 -12.75 10.39 -17.61
C SER A 126 -12.92 11.00 -19.00
N GLN A 127 -12.71 12.30 -19.16
CA GLN A 127 -12.81 13.01 -20.44
C GLN A 127 -11.46 13.07 -21.22
N LYS A 128 -10.36 12.66 -20.59
CA LYS A 128 -9.00 12.83 -21.10
C LYS A 128 -8.33 11.51 -21.42
N ILE A 129 -8.67 10.46 -20.70
CA ILE A 129 -8.12 9.12 -20.87
C ILE A 129 -9.09 8.26 -21.69
N LYS A 130 -8.57 7.65 -22.76
CA LYS A 130 -9.33 6.69 -23.58
C LYS A 130 -9.33 5.32 -22.90
N ALA A 131 -10.14 5.17 -21.89
CA ALA A 131 -10.37 3.92 -21.17
C ALA A 131 -11.83 3.82 -20.78
N SER A 132 -12.29 2.62 -20.44
CA SER A 132 -13.58 2.39 -19.79
C SER A 132 -13.39 2.28 -18.29
N PHE A 133 -14.38 2.71 -17.53
CA PHE A 133 -14.34 2.70 -16.08
C PHE A 133 -15.54 1.92 -15.54
N GLU A 134 -15.30 1.02 -14.61
CA GLU A 134 -16.33 0.20 -13.99
C GLU A 134 -16.40 0.50 -12.48
N SER A 135 -17.60 0.74 -11.98
CA SER A 135 -17.80 1.08 -10.58
C SER A 135 -17.58 -0.15 -9.69
N VAL A 136 -16.75 0.01 -8.68
CA VAL A 136 -16.58 -0.94 -7.57
C VAL A 136 -17.61 -0.67 -6.46
N GLY A 137 -18.18 0.54 -6.45
CA GLY A 137 -19.08 1.01 -5.41
C GLY A 137 -18.37 1.81 -4.32
N LYS A 138 -19.06 1.95 -3.18
CA LYS A 138 -18.53 2.65 -2.01
C LYS A 138 -17.80 1.65 -1.11
N LEU A 139 -16.53 1.91 -0.88
CA LEU A 139 -15.67 1.10 -0.03
C LEU A 139 -15.55 1.73 1.36
N GLU A 140 -15.91 0.98 2.38
CA GLU A 140 -15.61 1.33 3.76
C GLU A 140 -14.15 0.93 4.05
N LEU A 141 -13.27 1.92 4.08
CA LEU A 141 -11.85 1.68 4.26
C LEU A 141 -11.48 1.86 5.74
N LYS A 142 -10.76 0.89 6.29
CA LYS A 142 -10.33 0.91 7.69
C LYS A 142 -9.56 2.21 8.00
N ASN A 143 -9.96 2.93 9.05
CA ASN A 143 -9.41 4.20 9.51
C ASN A 143 -9.63 5.40 8.56
N ILE A 144 -10.51 5.30 7.57
CA ILE A 144 -10.96 6.42 6.74
C ILE A 144 -12.40 6.75 7.14
N GLN A 145 -12.65 8.00 7.54
CA GLN A 145 -13.95 8.40 8.11
C GLN A 145 -15.11 8.31 7.11
N ASN A 146 -14.85 8.60 5.84
CA ASN A 146 -15.88 8.61 4.81
C ASN A 146 -15.64 7.46 3.83
N PRO A 147 -16.71 6.74 3.39
CA PRO A 147 -16.61 5.75 2.35
C PRO A 147 -16.01 6.34 1.07
N VAL A 148 -15.07 5.63 0.46
CA VAL A 148 -14.44 6.04 -0.80
C VAL A 148 -15.14 5.34 -1.96
N GLU A 149 -15.68 6.10 -2.89
CA GLU A 149 -16.23 5.57 -4.12
C GLU A 149 -15.09 5.24 -5.09
N ALA A 150 -15.04 4.00 -5.58
CA ALA A 150 -13.92 3.46 -6.34
C ALA A 150 -14.36 2.92 -7.70
N TYR A 151 -13.39 2.89 -8.64
CA TYR A 151 -13.60 2.44 -10.01
C TYR A 151 -12.38 1.66 -10.51
N PHE A 152 -12.64 0.60 -11.27
CA PHE A 152 -11.59 -0.07 -12.04
C PHE A 152 -11.42 0.61 -13.39
N ILE A 153 -10.18 0.72 -13.86
CA ILE A 153 -9.89 1.05 -15.26
C ILE A 153 -9.92 -0.26 -16.04
N VAL A 154 -10.87 -0.38 -16.96
CA VAL A 154 -11.02 -1.53 -17.85
C VAL A 154 -10.84 -1.09 -19.30
N GLN A 155 -10.51 -2.03 -20.21
CA GLN A 155 -10.31 -1.73 -21.64
C GLN A 155 -9.25 -0.67 -21.95
N PHE A 156 -8.06 -0.85 -21.43
CA PHE A 156 -6.85 -0.31 -22.08
C PHE A 156 -6.13 -1.48 -22.78
N LYS A 157 -5.27 -1.20 -23.74
CA LYS A 157 -4.41 -2.24 -24.32
C LYS A 157 -3.61 -2.86 -23.18
N GLY A 158 -3.84 -4.13 -22.90
CA GLY A 158 -3.22 -4.80 -21.77
C GLY A 158 -4.18 -5.26 -20.68
N ALA A 159 -5.42 -4.78 -20.64
CA ALA A 159 -6.41 -5.29 -19.70
C ALA A 159 -6.66 -6.78 -19.95
N GLY A 160 -6.11 -7.60 -19.10
CA GLY A 160 -6.47 -9.01 -19.01
C GLY A 160 -7.99 -9.13 -18.87
N ARG A 161 -8.56 -10.22 -19.37
CA ARG A 161 -10.01 -10.44 -19.35
C ARG A 161 -10.53 -10.28 -17.92
N TYR A 162 -11.45 -9.33 -17.75
CA TYR A 162 -12.19 -9.12 -16.53
C TYR A 162 -12.83 -10.43 -16.07
N HIS A 163 -12.44 -10.93 -14.94
CA HIS A 163 -13.23 -11.92 -14.22
C HIS A 163 -14.22 -11.16 -13.35
N GLN A 164 -15.51 -11.52 -13.46
CA GLN A 164 -16.53 -10.97 -12.56
C GLN A 164 -16.03 -11.08 -11.11
N PRO A 165 -16.31 -10.08 -10.27
CA PRO A 165 -15.93 -10.16 -8.86
C PRO A 165 -16.57 -11.42 -8.28
N THR A 166 -15.79 -12.43 -8.08
CA THR A 166 -16.10 -13.44 -7.10
C THR A 166 -16.20 -12.67 -5.79
N GLU A 167 -17.29 -12.86 -5.06
CA GLU A 167 -17.53 -12.27 -3.73
C GLU A 167 -16.21 -12.04 -3.02
N ALA A 168 -16.03 -10.79 -2.54
CA ALA A 168 -14.79 -10.39 -1.88
C ALA A 168 -14.33 -11.53 -0.98
N PRO A 169 -13.12 -12.08 -1.17
CA PRO A 169 -12.68 -13.13 -0.29
C PRO A 169 -12.78 -12.54 1.11
N GLN A 170 -13.67 -13.10 1.92
CA GLN A 170 -13.57 -12.93 3.34
C GLN A 170 -12.16 -13.41 3.64
N ILE A 171 -11.27 -12.47 3.91
CA ILE A 171 -9.96 -12.79 4.45
C ILE A 171 -10.28 -13.38 5.82
N GLU A 172 -10.53 -14.68 5.83
CA GLU A 172 -10.25 -15.44 7.03
C GLU A 172 -8.78 -15.16 7.30
N ILE A 173 -8.56 -14.37 8.34
CA ILE A 173 -7.24 -14.19 8.90
C ILE A 173 -6.89 -15.60 9.38
N GLU A 174 -6.26 -16.39 8.49
CA GLU A 174 -5.53 -17.56 8.95
C GLU A 174 -4.69 -17.04 10.11
N LYS A 175 -4.98 -17.56 11.29
CA LYS A 175 -4.22 -17.28 12.50
C LYS A 175 -2.77 -17.64 12.20
N ALA A 176 -2.04 -16.65 11.72
CA ALA A 176 -0.62 -16.82 11.55
C ALA A 176 -0.05 -17.15 12.94
N GLU A 177 0.63 -18.28 13.06
CA GLU A 177 1.44 -18.63 14.22
C GLU A 177 2.69 -17.73 14.36
N SER A 178 2.69 -16.58 13.69
CA SER A 178 3.71 -15.56 13.81
C SER A 178 3.44 -14.76 15.08
N GLY A 179 4.46 -14.58 15.92
CA GLY A 179 4.39 -13.75 17.10
C GLY A 179 3.89 -12.35 16.73
N SER A 180 2.91 -11.85 17.47
CA SER A 180 2.41 -10.49 17.30
C SER A 180 2.75 -9.67 18.53
N LEU A 181 3.14 -8.40 18.34
CA LEU A 181 3.47 -7.51 19.44
C LEU A 181 2.96 -6.10 19.19
N ALA A 182 2.72 -5.38 20.28
CA ALA A 182 2.48 -3.96 20.30
C ALA A 182 3.55 -3.29 21.17
N VAL A 183 4.18 -2.25 20.64
CA VAL A 183 5.09 -1.40 21.42
C VAL A 183 4.28 -0.27 22.01
N MET A 184 4.22 -0.24 23.34
CA MET A 184 3.57 0.87 24.05
C MET A 184 4.52 2.07 24.07
N MET A 185 3.94 3.28 24.06
CA MET A 185 4.75 4.49 24.18
C MET A 185 5.56 4.49 25.45
N PHE A 186 6.85 4.76 25.34
CA PHE A 186 7.74 4.95 26.49
C PHE A 186 7.34 6.21 27.25
N LYS A 187 7.37 6.15 28.56
CA LYS A 187 7.10 7.30 29.43
C LYS A 187 8.40 7.80 30.01
N SER A 188 8.62 9.10 29.96
CA SER A 188 9.71 9.73 30.72
C SER A 188 9.46 9.52 32.23
N LEU A 189 10.52 9.22 32.95
CA LEU A 189 10.52 9.18 34.43
C LEU A 189 10.75 10.56 35.05
N SER A 190 11.04 11.57 34.24
CA SER A 190 11.20 12.96 34.64
C SER A 190 10.09 13.83 34.05
N ASN A 191 9.85 15.00 34.64
CA ASN A 191 8.89 16.00 34.13
C ASN A 191 9.49 16.91 33.04
N ASP A 192 10.53 16.45 32.35
CA ASP A 192 11.22 17.19 31.30
C ASP A 192 10.52 16.98 29.94
N GLU A 193 10.07 18.06 29.32
CA GLU A 193 9.38 18.03 28.02
C GLU A 193 10.28 17.51 26.89
N GLU A 194 11.59 17.79 26.93
CA GLU A 194 12.53 17.26 25.94
C GLU A 194 12.65 15.74 26.01
N GLN A 195 12.60 15.18 27.24
CA GLN A 195 12.63 13.73 27.41
C GLN A 195 11.29 13.07 27.00
N ALA A 196 10.17 13.76 27.14
CA ALA A 196 8.88 13.24 26.66
C ALA A 196 8.89 13.12 25.12
N TYR A 197 9.41 14.13 24.42
CA TYR A 197 9.57 14.09 22.96
C TYR A 197 10.51 12.97 22.49
N PHE A 198 11.63 12.80 23.21
CA PHE A 198 12.55 11.69 22.93
C PHE A 198 11.89 10.31 23.09
N CYS A 199 11.08 10.11 24.14
CA CYS A 199 10.36 8.85 24.36
C CYS A 199 9.37 8.54 23.22
N GLU A 200 8.71 9.55 22.68
CA GLU A 200 7.78 9.41 21.54
C GLU A 200 8.53 8.97 20.28
N GLY A 201 9.55 9.71 19.88
CA GLY A 201 10.37 9.38 18.71
C GLY A 201 11.03 8.01 18.81
N PHE A 202 11.58 7.68 20.00
CA PHE A 202 12.19 6.35 20.24
C PHE A 202 11.17 5.21 20.12
N SER A 203 9.93 5.44 20.57
CA SER A 203 8.85 4.43 20.44
C SER A 203 8.50 4.20 18.97
N GLU A 204 8.43 5.24 18.16
CA GLU A 204 8.16 5.17 16.73
C GLU A 204 9.29 4.47 15.97
N ASP A 205 10.53 4.82 16.24
CA ASP A 205 11.72 4.19 15.65
C ASP A 205 11.78 2.69 15.97
N LEU A 206 11.45 2.32 17.19
CA LEU A 206 11.39 0.91 17.59
C LEU A 206 10.29 0.15 16.85
N ILE A 207 9.09 0.73 16.70
CA ILE A 207 8.00 0.14 15.93
C ILE A 207 8.43 -0.04 14.46
N SER A 208 9.04 0.99 13.88
CA SER A 208 9.55 0.96 12.50
C SER A 208 10.60 -0.14 12.31
N SER A 209 11.56 -0.23 13.22
CA SER A 209 12.62 -1.24 13.18
C SER A 209 12.07 -2.66 13.34
N LEU A 210 11.14 -2.86 14.27
CA LEU A 210 10.52 -4.17 14.49
C LEU A 210 9.59 -4.60 13.34
N SER A 211 8.98 -3.64 12.64
CA SER A 211 8.12 -3.90 11.47
C SER A 211 8.91 -4.42 10.26
N GLN A 212 10.23 -4.30 10.26
CA GLN A 212 11.09 -4.87 9.22
C GLN A 212 11.24 -6.41 9.34
N PHE A 213 10.92 -6.98 10.50
CA PHE A 213 10.99 -8.43 10.68
C PHE A 213 9.74 -9.12 10.15
N ARG A 214 9.87 -9.81 9.02
CA ARG A 214 8.76 -10.46 8.28
C ARG A 214 7.92 -11.46 9.08
N LYS A 215 8.48 -12.05 10.13
CA LYS A 215 7.79 -13.04 10.99
C LYS A 215 7.10 -12.39 12.20
N LEU A 216 7.15 -11.08 12.32
CA LEU A 216 6.64 -10.35 13.47
C LEU A 216 5.51 -9.41 13.01
N LEU A 217 4.33 -9.61 13.52
CA LEU A 217 3.21 -8.71 13.29
C LEU A 217 3.25 -7.59 14.32
N VAL A 218 3.72 -6.41 13.92
CA VAL A 218 3.84 -5.25 14.80
C VAL A 218 2.63 -4.34 14.63
N VAL A 219 1.97 -4.05 15.75
CA VAL A 219 0.84 -3.10 15.77
C VAL A 219 1.37 -1.69 15.51
N SER A 220 0.66 -0.91 14.68
CA SER A 220 1.04 0.46 14.36
C SER A 220 1.14 1.36 15.59
N GLY A 221 2.04 2.36 15.54
CA GLY A 221 2.23 3.33 16.61
C GLY A 221 0.93 4.03 16.99
N SER A 222 0.14 4.48 16.01
CA SER A 222 -1.14 5.15 16.24
C SER A 222 -2.14 4.30 17.04
N ALA A 223 -2.20 2.98 16.77
CA ALA A 223 -3.07 2.07 17.52
C ALA A 223 -2.55 1.82 18.94
N SER A 224 -1.23 1.66 19.11
CA SER A 224 -0.59 1.44 20.40
C SER A 224 -0.65 2.71 21.29
N PHE A 225 -0.42 3.88 20.70
CA PHE A 225 -0.37 5.15 21.42
C PHE A 225 -1.74 5.66 21.86
N ALA A 226 -2.82 5.17 21.25
CA ALA A 226 -4.20 5.41 21.71
C ALA A 226 -4.46 4.89 23.14
N TYR A 227 -3.55 4.10 23.68
CA TYR A 227 -3.61 3.56 25.06
C TYR A 227 -2.67 4.28 26.04
N ARG A 228 -1.99 5.37 25.62
CA ARG A 228 -1.01 6.12 26.41
C ARG A 228 -1.48 6.46 27.81
N ASP A 229 -2.71 6.93 27.95
CA ASP A 229 -3.28 7.42 29.21
C ASP A 229 -4.40 6.52 29.76
N LYS A 230 -4.62 5.37 29.13
CA LYS A 230 -5.63 4.43 29.61
C LYS A 230 -5.02 3.54 30.70
N ASN A 231 -5.57 3.61 31.89
CA ASN A 231 -5.12 2.81 33.06
C ASN A 231 -5.61 1.35 32.91
N LYS A 232 -5.21 0.67 31.83
CA LYS A 232 -5.55 -0.72 31.53
C LYS A 232 -4.35 -1.63 31.75
N LYS A 233 -4.61 -2.87 32.13
CA LYS A 233 -3.56 -3.87 32.27
C LYS A 233 -3.00 -4.28 30.92
N PRO A 234 -1.68 -4.58 30.79
CA PRO A 234 -1.07 -4.97 29.51
C PRO A 234 -1.79 -6.11 28.78
N LYS A 235 -2.30 -7.10 29.54
CA LYS A 235 -3.08 -8.22 28.96
C LYS A 235 -4.40 -7.78 28.31
N GLU A 236 -5.05 -6.76 28.85
CA GLU A 236 -6.30 -6.21 28.30
C GLU A 236 -6.01 -5.43 27.02
N ILE A 237 -4.94 -4.61 27.03
CA ILE A 237 -4.47 -3.87 25.87
C ILE A 237 -4.06 -4.85 24.76
N GLY A 238 -3.30 -5.88 25.09
CA GLY A 238 -2.88 -6.89 24.11
C GLY A 238 -4.08 -7.60 23.46
N LYS A 239 -5.12 -7.91 24.24
CA LYS A 239 -6.35 -8.52 23.71
C LYS A 239 -7.11 -7.58 22.78
N GLU A 240 -7.21 -6.29 23.14
CA GLU A 240 -7.89 -5.27 22.33
C GLU A 240 -7.12 -4.94 21.03
N LEU A 241 -5.79 -4.97 21.06
CA LEU A 241 -4.92 -4.79 19.92
C LEU A 241 -4.72 -6.07 19.08
N GLY A 242 -5.26 -7.20 19.55
CA GLY A 242 -5.15 -8.48 18.83
C GLY A 242 -3.76 -9.11 18.87
N VAL A 243 -2.90 -8.70 19.83
CA VAL A 243 -1.55 -9.28 20.01
C VAL A 243 -1.56 -10.37 21.09
N ARG A 244 -0.62 -11.32 20.95
CA ARG A 244 -0.45 -12.46 21.87
C ARG A 244 0.91 -12.46 22.51
#